data_efc85d95590ef2d7a9ea06eb82d9ae54
#
_entry.id   efc85d95590ef2d7a9ea06eb82d9ae54
#
_cell.length_a   1.000
_cell.length_b   1.000
_cell.length_c   1.000
_cell.angle_alpha   90.00
_cell.angle_beta   90.00
_cell.angle_gamma   90.00
#
_symmetry.space_group_name_H-M   'P 1'
#
loop_
_entity.id
_entity.type
_entity.pdbx_description
1 polymer ?
#
loop_
_entity_poly.entity_id
_entity_poly.type
_entity_poly.pdbx_seq_one_letter_code
_entity_poly.pdbx_strand_id
1 'polypeptide(L)'
;MRKRMFLVAISILIIASSCSGNKLEGTKPPIPDIYIDSVDIPVVRGTYCWYECADYPSIPEIIEEIEPTVVPGNTKFSISFHYTPRPSNISIARMKQGEEKLYNQSLVTPSEQGVYYYEMK
;
A
#
# COMPACT_ATOMS: atom_id res chain seq x y z
N MET A 1 -18.77 10.01 -56.47
CA MET A 1 -17.87 10.78 -55.63
C MET A 1 -18.35 10.90 -54.17
N ARG A 2 -19.63 10.98 -53.91
CA ARG A 2 -20.12 11.11 -52.50
C ARG A 2 -19.95 9.84 -51.64
N LYS A 3 -19.89 8.67 -52.23
CA LYS A 3 -19.72 7.40 -51.47
C LYS A 3 -18.30 7.12 -50.97
N ARG A 4 -17.31 7.80 -51.50
CA ARG A 4 -15.91 7.60 -51.07
C ARG A 4 -15.50 8.46 -49.90
N MET A 5 -16.23 9.54 -49.65
CA MET A 5 -15.96 10.41 -48.49
C MET A 5 -16.48 9.86 -47.16
N PHE A 6 -17.48 8.98 -47.20
CA PHE A 6 -18.03 8.39 -45.99
C PHE A 6 -17.14 7.29 -45.39
N LEU A 7 -16.37 6.61 -46.24
CA LEU A 7 -15.45 5.53 -45.77
C LEU A 7 -14.19 6.08 -45.08
N VAL A 8 -13.76 7.28 -45.42
CA VAL A 8 -12.59 7.92 -44.79
C VAL A 8 -12.96 8.48 -43.43
N ALA A 9 -14.18 8.96 -43.24
CA ALA A 9 -14.65 9.48 -41.94
C ALA A 9 -14.82 8.36 -40.89
N ILE A 10 -15.20 7.15 -41.32
CA ILE A 10 -15.35 6.02 -40.40
C ILE A 10 -14.00 5.45 -39.96
N SER A 11 -12.98 5.51 -40.82
CA SER A 11 -11.63 5.05 -40.47
C SER A 11 -10.92 5.90 -39.43
N ILE A 12 -11.29 7.16 -39.30
CA ILE A 12 -10.67 8.09 -38.33
C ILE A 12 -11.26 7.91 -36.93
N LEU A 13 -12.46 7.36 -36.82
CA LEU A 13 -13.12 7.19 -35.52
C LEU A 13 -12.66 5.98 -34.70
N ILE A 14 -11.85 5.09 -35.28
CA ILE A 14 -11.40 3.84 -34.65
C ILE A 14 -10.06 4.00 -33.91
N ILE A 15 -9.38 5.14 -34.04
CA ILE A 15 -8.05 5.34 -33.45
C ILE A 15 -8.07 5.96 -32.05
N ALA A 16 -9.25 6.27 -31.51
CA ALA A 16 -9.40 6.93 -30.22
C ALA A 16 -9.70 5.99 -29.03
N SER A 17 -9.54 4.68 -29.19
CA SER A 17 -9.51 3.79 -28.04
C SER A 17 -8.07 3.64 -27.52
N SER A 18 -7.51 4.75 -27.04
CA SER A 18 -6.31 4.65 -26.24
C SER A 18 -6.66 3.91 -24.96
N CYS A 19 -6.05 2.76 -24.77
CA CYS A 19 -6.05 2.08 -23.48
C CYS A 19 -5.51 3.04 -22.43
N SER A 20 -6.40 3.65 -21.64
CA SER A 20 -6.03 4.28 -20.40
C SER A 20 -5.70 3.16 -19.42
N GLY A 21 -4.45 2.66 -19.43
CA GLY A 21 -3.98 1.77 -18.39
C GLY A 21 -4.06 2.53 -17.05
N ASN A 22 -4.71 1.94 -16.06
CA ASN A 22 -4.70 2.46 -14.70
C ASN A 22 -3.29 2.35 -14.16
N LYS A 23 -2.49 3.38 -14.36
CA LYS A 23 -1.17 3.51 -13.73
C LYS A 23 -1.33 4.30 -12.45
N LEU A 24 -0.73 3.78 -11.40
CA LEU A 24 -0.55 4.55 -10.17
C LEU A 24 0.37 5.73 -10.47
N GLU A 25 -0.08 6.92 -10.11
CA GLU A 25 0.68 8.14 -10.31
C GLU A 25 1.77 8.29 -9.24
N GLY A 26 2.85 8.99 -9.60
CA GLY A 26 3.93 9.33 -8.70
C GLY A 26 5.12 8.39 -8.75
N THR A 27 6.22 8.84 -8.13
CA THR A 27 7.53 8.16 -8.11
C THR A 27 7.72 7.26 -6.89
N LYS A 28 6.79 7.33 -5.93
CA LYS A 28 6.82 6.56 -4.69
C LYS A 28 5.59 5.67 -4.58
N PRO A 29 5.69 4.49 -3.96
CA PRO A 29 4.51 3.67 -3.72
C PRO A 29 3.52 4.42 -2.82
N PRO A 30 2.22 4.35 -3.11
CA PRO A 30 1.21 4.96 -2.26
C PRO A 30 1.14 4.26 -0.90
N ILE A 31 0.74 5.00 0.12
CA ILE A 31 0.58 4.50 1.48
C ILE A 31 -0.91 4.31 1.77
N PRO A 32 -1.35 3.14 2.24
CA PRO A 32 -2.71 2.96 2.71
C PRO A 32 -2.94 3.65 4.06
N ASP A 33 -4.17 3.95 4.38
CA ASP A 33 -4.57 4.32 5.74
C ASP A 33 -4.87 3.07 6.55
N ILE A 34 -4.39 3.04 7.78
CA ILE A 34 -4.57 1.92 8.69
C ILE A 34 -5.22 2.41 9.98
N TYR A 35 -6.27 1.70 10.39
CA TYR A 35 -7.01 1.98 11.61
C TYR A 35 -7.13 0.71 12.46
N ILE A 36 -7.10 0.88 13.77
CA ILE A 36 -7.42 -0.15 14.74
C ILE A 36 -8.47 0.44 15.67
N ASP A 37 -9.67 -0.14 15.66
CA ASP A 37 -10.79 0.35 16.49
C ASP A 37 -11.03 1.86 16.34
N SER A 38 -11.06 2.33 15.08
CA SER A 38 -11.21 3.75 14.69
C SER A 38 -10.04 4.66 15.09
N VAL A 39 -8.95 4.12 15.60
CA VAL A 39 -7.72 4.86 15.89
C VAL A 39 -6.80 4.80 14.67
N ASP A 40 -6.38 5.97 14.20
CA ASP A 40 -5.44 6.09 13.09
C ASP A 40 -4.04 5.65 13.51
N ILE A 41 -3.46 4.73 12.75
CA ILE A 41 -2.13 4.19 13.03
C ILE A 41 -1.13 4.82 12.07
N PRO A 42 -0.03 5.42 12.58
CA PRO A 42 1.02 5.98 11.74
C PRO A 42 1.63 4.93 10.82
N VAL A 43 1.75 5.26 9.55
CA VAL A 43 2.38 4.42 8.53
C VAL A 43 3.54 5.17 7.89
N VAL A 44 4.69 4.55 7.84
CA VAL A 44 5.89 5.09 7.21
C VAL A 44 6.38 4.16 6.12
N ARG A 45 7.04 4.73 5.11
CA ARG A 45 7.68 3.92 4.07
C ARG A 45 8.99 3.34 4.57
N GLY A 46 9.20 2.06 4.27
CA GLY A 46 10.51 1.45 4.31
C GLY A 46 11.11 1.34 2.91
N THR A 47 12.15 0.53 2.78
CA THR A 47 12.79 0.24 1.49
C THR A 47 11.78 -0.25 0.44
N TYR A 48 11.86 0.32 -0.75
CA TYR A 48 10.98 -0.06 -1.86
C TYR A 48 11.68 0.04 -3.21
N CYS A 49 11.17 -0.71 -4.18
CA CYS A 49 11.40 -0.50 -5.60
C CYS A 49 10.05 -0.23 -6.25
N TRP A 50 9.87 0.95 -6.80
CA TRP A 50 8.65 1.37 -7.46
C TRP A 50 8.98 1.85 -8.87
N TYR A 51 8.99 3.13 -9.09
CA TYR A 51 9.55 3.73 -10.30
C TYR A 51 11.08 3.74 -10.24
N GLU A 52 11.59 4.06 -9.07
CA GLU A 52 12.98 3.95 -8.67
C GLU A 52 13.05 3.21 -7.34
N CYS A 53 14.21 2.63 -7.02
CA CYS A 53 14.43 2.02 -5.72
C CYS A 53 14.93 3.06 -4.72
N ALA A 54 14.46 2.97 -3.49
CA ALA A 54 14.93 3.77 -2.36
C ALA A 54 15.22 2.86 -1.17
N ASP A 55 16.38 3.04 -0.57
CA ASP A 55 16.76 2.35 0.64
C ASP A 55 16.47 3.22 1.86
N TYR A 56 15.90 2.60 2.87
CA TYR A 56 15.63 3.18 4.16
C TYR A 56 16.35 2.41 5.25
N PRO A 57 16.59 3.02 6.42
CA PRO A 57 17.13 2.30 7.57
C PRO A 57 16.26 1.11 7.98
N SER A 58 16.76 0.27 8.88
CA SER A 58 15.97 -0.85 9.43
C SER A 58 14.69 -0.36 10.10
N ILE A 59 13.68 -1.21 10.19
CA ILE A 59 12.40 -0.86 10.79
C ILE A 59 12.57 -0.29 12.21
N PRO A 60 13.35 -0.91 13.11
CA PRO A 60 13.57 -0.33 14.43
C PRO A 60 14.10 1.10 14.40
N GLU A 61 15.00 1.41 13.47
CA GLU A 61 15.57 2.76 13.33
C GLU A 61 14.54 3.77 12.79
N ILE A 62 13.75 3.37 11.79
CA ILE A 62 12.73 4.24 11.19
C ILE A 62 11.68 4.66 12.23
N ILE A 63 11.28 3.74 13.09
CA ILE A 63 10.18 3.94 14.02
C ILE A 63 10.62 4.39 15.41
N GLU A 64 11.91 4.50 15.67
CA GLU A 64 12.45 4.96 16.96
C GLU A 64 11.92 6.34 17.36
N GLU A 65 11.68 7.20 16.39
CA GLU A 65 11.15 8.54 16.59
C GLU A 65 9.61 8.61 16.64
N ILE A 66 8.93 7.49 16.45
CA ILE A 66 7.47 7.43 16.41
C ILE A 66 6.95 6.88 17.74
N GLU A 67 6.09 7.65 18.41
CA GLU A 67 5.42 7.16 19.60
C GLU A 67 4.44 6.02 19.26
N PRO A 68 4.46 4.90 20.01
CA PRO A 68 3.50 3.84 19.83
C PRO A 68 2.07 4.32 20.09
N THR A 69 1.15 3.88 19.26
CA THR A 69 -0.29 4.13 19.46
C THR A 69 -0.87 3.05 20.35
N VAL A 70 -1.59 3.45 21.39
CA VAL A 70 -2.25 2.52 22.31
C VAL A 70 -3.53 2.00 21.67
N VAL A 71 -3.63 0.68 21.52
CA VAL A 71 -4.77 0.01 20.89
C VAL A 71 -5.15 -1.25 21.68
N PRO A 72 -6.42 -1.71 21.59
CA PRO A 72 -6.83 -2.95 22.26
C PRO A 72 -6.16 -4.17 21.60
N GLY A 73 -5.98 -5.23 22.37
CA GLY A 73 -5.54 -6.52 21.89
C GLY A 73 -6.63 -7.27 21.12
N ASN A 74 -6.24 -8.31 20.39
CA ASN A 74 -7.15 -9.20 19.63
C ASN A 74 -8.10 -8.47 18.67
N THR A 75 -7.68 -7.35 18.13
CA THR A 75 -8.48 -6.48 17.27
C THR A 75 -7.92 -6.49 15.85
N LYS A 76 -8.81 -6.63 14.87
CA LYS A 76 -8.44 -6.58 13.45
C LYS A 76 -8.10 -5.16 13.02
N PHE A 77 -7.11 -5.04 12.14
CA PHE A 77 -6.78 -3.81 11.45
C PHE A 77 -7.78 -3.55 10.33
N SER A 78 -8.15 -2.30 10.15
CA SER A 78 -8.85 -1.82 8.96
C SER A 78 -7.87 -1.11 8.05
N ILE A 79 -7.81 -1.55 6.78
CA ILE A 79 -6.93 -0.95 5.77
C ILE A 79 -7.79 -0.29 4.71
N SER A 80 -7.49 0.96 4.40
CA SER A 80 -8.12 1.69 3.33
C SER A 80 -7.10 2.04 2.26
N PHE A 81 -7.35 1.56 1.04
CA PHE A 81 -6.56 1.89 -0.14
C PHE A 81 -7.28 2.97 -0.94
N HIS A 82 -6.68 4.17 -1.02
CA HIS A 82 -7.24 5.31 -1.77
C HIS A 82 -6.79 5.34 -3.22
N TYR A 83 -6.31 4.23 -3.74
CA TYR A 83 -5.74 4.15 -5.09
C TYR A 83 -6.16 2.88 -5.80
N THR A 84 -6.08 2.93 -7.12
CA THR A 84 -6.33 1.79 -8.01
C THR A 84 -5.15 1.64 -8.98
N PRO A 85 -4.74 0.40 -9.32
CA PRO A 85 -5.25 -0.85 -8.79
C PRO A 85 -4.84 -1.08 -7.33
N ARG A 86 -5.62 -1.88 -6.62
CA ARG A 86 -5.26 -2.33 -5.27
C ARG A 86 -4.13 -3.35 -5.35
N PRO A 87 -3.33 -3.52 -4.28
CA PRO A 87 -2.34 -4.57 -4.24
C PRO A 87 -2.96 -5.95 -4.47
N SER A 88 -2.31 -6.78 -5.29
CA SER A 88 -2.75 -8.15 -5.56
C SER A 88 -2.35 -9.13 -4.48
N ASN A 89 -1.21 -8.87 -3.84
CA ASN A 89 -0.68 -9.65 -2.73
C ASN A 89 -0.16 -8.73 -1.65
N ILE A 90 -0.41 -9.08 -0.41
CA ILE A 90 0.12 -8.39 0.76
C ILE A 90 0.70 -9.44 1.70
N SER A 91 1.96 -9.28 2.09
CA SER A 91 2.60 -10.08 3.12
C SER A 91 2.81 -9.24 4.37
N ILE A 92 2.57 -9.84 5.52
CA ILE A 92 2.66 -9.18 6.82
C ILE A 92 3.71 -9.86 7.67
N ALA A 93 4.62 -9.08 8.21
CA ALA A 93 5.51 -9.50 9.27
C ALA A 93 5.25 -8.66 10.52
N ARG A 94 5.47 -9.24 11.67
CA ARG A 94 5.30 -8.59 12.97
C ARG A 94 6.54 -8.79 13.82
N MET A 95 6.92 -7.79 14.55
CA MET A 95 8.02 -7.84 15.48
C MET A 95 7.63 -7.16 16.79
N LYS A 96 7.78 -7.87 17.90
CA LYS A 96 7.71 -7.27 19.23
C LYS A 96 9.05 -6.59 19.53
N GLN A 97 9.01 -5.44 20.18
CA GLN A 97 10.22 -4.70 20.54
C GLN A 97 11.21 -5.59 21.30
N GLY A 98 12.44 -5.70 20.79
CA GLY A 98 13.50 -6.55 21.36
C GLY A 98 13.43 -8.02 20.99
N GLU A 99 12.48 -8.44 20.16
CA GLU A 99 12.31 -9.82 19.70
C GLU A 99 12.54 -9.97 18.19
N GLU A 100 12.57 -11.20 17.72
CA GLU A 100 12.73 -11.53 16.31
C GLU A 100 11.47 -11.24 15.49
N LYS A 101 11.66 -11.01 14.20
CA LYS A 101 10.58 -10.83 13.25
C LYS A 101 9.86 -12.14 12.95
N LEU A 102 8.55 -12.15 13.08
CA LEU A 102 7.68 -13.24 12.69
C LEU A 102 7.03 -12.95 11.34
N TYR A 103 7.16 -13.88 10.40
CA TYR A 103 6.60 -13.77 9.05
C TYR A 103 5.22 -14.41 8.95
N ASN A 104 4.52 -14.11 7.86
CA ASN A 104 3.20 -14.67 7.55
C ASN A 104 2.17 -14.45 8.67
N GLN A 105 2.16 -13.24 9.20
CA GLN A 105 1.24 -12.86 10.27
C GLN A 105 -0.07 -12.29 9.72
N SER A 106 -1.10 -12.33 10.56
CA SER A 106 -2.38 -11.67 10.28
C SER A 106 -2.35 -10.23 10.80
N LEU A 107 -3.17 -9.37 10.20
CA LEU A 107 -3.38 -8.00 10.67
C LEU A 107 -4.38 -7.98 11.84
N VAL A 108 -3.94 -8.52 12.96
CA VAL A 108 -4.68 -8.56 14.23
C VAL A 108 -3.71 -8.19 15.33
N THR A 109 -4.14 -7.35 16.27
CA THR A 109 -3.30 -7.00 17.42
C THR A 109 -3.11 -8.22 18.32
N PRO A 110 -1.91 -8.43 18.89
CA PRO A 110 -1.66 -9.54 19.79
C PRO A 110 -2.48 -9.44 21.08
N SER A 111 -2.70 -10.58 21.74
CA SER A 111 -3.30 -10.62 23.06
C SER A 111 -2.32 -10.21 24.17
N GLU A 112 -1.02 -10.44 23.94
CA GLU A 112 0.02 -10.09 24.89
C GLU A 112 0.32 -8.59 24.82
N GLN A 113 0.42 -7.94 25.98
CA GLN A 113 0.78 -6.54 26.08
C GLN A 113 2.24 -6.32 25.66
N GLY A 114 2.48 -5.27 24.91
CA GLY A 114 3.82 -4.90 24.45
C GLY A 114 3.79 -3.88 23.33
N VAL A 115 4.96 -3.51 22.83
CA VAL A 115 5.15 -2.65 21.67
C VAL A 115 5.44 -3.52 20.46
N TYR A 116 4.61 -3.39 19.42
CA TYR A 116 4.69 -4.20 18.22
C TYR A 116 4.85 -3.34 16.98
N TYR A 117 5.58 -3.85 16.02
CA TYR A 117 5.79 -3.25 14.71
C TYR A 117 5.28 -4.21 13.64
N TYR A 118 4.62 -3.64 12.65
CA TYR A 118 4.12 -4.41 11.51
C TYR A 118 4.79 -3.92 10.23
N GLU A 119 5.29 -4.86 9.45
CA GLU A 119 5.83 -4.62 8.13
C GLU A 119 4.88 -5.20 7.09
N MET A 120 4.47 -4.38 6.14
CA MET A 120 3.61 -4.77 5.04
C MET A 120 4.38 -4.66 3.72
N LYS A 121 4.32 -5.73 2.93
CA LYS A 121 4.92 -5.78 1.58
C LYS A 121 3.92 -6.22 0.55
#